data_9e621a1be0164a64be7b3c716d723149
#
_entry.id   9e621a1be0164a64be7b3c716d723149
#
_cell.length_a   1.000
_cell.length_b   1.000
_cell.length_c   1.000
_cell.angle_alpha   90.00
_cell.angle_beta   90.00
_cell.angle_gamma   90.00
#
_symmetry.space_group_name_H-M   'P 1'
#
loop_
_entity.id
_entity.type
_entity.pdbx_description
1 polymer ?
#
loop_
_entity_poly.entity_id
_entity_poly.type
_entity_poly.pdbx_seq_one_letter_code
_entity_poly.pdbx_strand_id
1 'polypeptide(L)'
;MHKDSALLAALIEDSNIQRPYVHDIADGFDPDMFIWAIDAMGQGHDPIRVPVNSASMDHVFTRFKMEVLGTDATGLKNKDEIKLFIDVLRGDEDVYPHPKKPNTLVVGTNHITLDTYRFEQFWSQYVVGDYTLAELKSLTEVADTLIEETDRRFTGDFWTPPRWVDKAHEYIEDALGEDWKDRY
;
A
#
# COMPACT_ATOMS: atom_id res chain seq x y z
N MET A 1 12.39 -20.22 1.53
CA MET A 1 11.55 -19.69 0.44
C MET A 1 10.39 -18.97 1.09
N HIS A 2 10.18 -17.72 0.79
CA HIS A 2 9.09 -16.92 1.38
C HIS A 2 7.74 -17.56 1.00
N LYS A 3 6.76 -17.57 1.92
CA LYS A 3 5.40 -18.09 1.68
C LYS A 3 4.77 -17.46 0.44
N ASP A 4 5.04 -16.18 0.25
CA ASP A 4 4.57 -15.37 -0.87
C ASP A 4 5.18 -15.80 -2.21
N SER A 5 6.47 -16.19 -2.23
CA SER A 5 7.14 -16.69 -3.43
C SER A 5 6.56 -18.04 -3.89
N ALA A 6 6.15 -18.91 -2.97
CA ALA A 6 5.53 -20.18 -3.32
C ALA A 6 4.11 -20.00 -3.86
N LEU A 7 3.36 -19.04 -3.31
CA LEU A 7 2.02 -18.69 -3.78
C LEU A 7 2.07 -18.08 -5.18
N LEU A 8 3.00 -17.13 -5.40
CA LEU A 8 3.22 -16.50 -6.70
C LEU A 8 3.67 -17.53 -7.75
N ALA A 9 4.55 -18.47 -7.39
CA ALA A 9 4.97 -19.54 -8.27
C ALA A 9 3.80 -20.46 -8.67
N ALA A 10 2.93 -20.82 -7.72
CA ALA A 10 1.74 -21.63 -7.99
C ALA A 10 0.75 -20.91 -8.91
N LEU A 11 0.55 -19.60 -8.71
CA LEU A 11 -0.32 -18.78 -9.56
C LEU A 11 0.21 -18.65 -10.98
N ILE A 12 1.52 -18.49 -11.16
CA ILE A 12 2.17 -18.42 -12.46
C ILE A 12 2.00 -19.75 -13.20
N GLU A 13 2.13 -20.87 -12.51
CA GLU A 13 1.91 -22.21 -13.10
C GLU A 13 0.45 -22.42 -13.52
N ASP A 14 -0.51 -22.01 -12.70
CA ASP A 14 -1.94 -22.13 -13.02
C ASP A 14 -2.40 -21.20 -14.17
N SER A 15 -1.73 -20.05 -14.35
CA SER A 15 -2.11 -19.07 -15.37
C SER A 15 -1.42 -19.25 -16.72
N ASN A 16 -0.68 -20.31 -16.94
CA ASN A 16 0.12 -20.54 -18.18
C ASN A 16 1.14 -19.41 -18.50
N ILE A 17 1.61 -18.70 -17.49
CA ILE A 17 2.58 -17.62 -17.64
C ILE A 17 4.00 -18.19 -17.66
N GLN A 18 4.84 -17.63 -18.49
CA GLN A 18 6.20 -18.16 -18.75
C GLN A 18 7.07 -18.18 -17.49
N ARG A 19 7.68 -19.32 -17.23
CA ARG A 19 8.56 -19.64 -16.10
C ARG A 19 9.75 -18.70 -15.79
N PRO A 20 10.28 -17.86 -16.68
CA PRO A 20 11.43 -16.99 -16.35
C PRO A 20 11.19 -16.06 -15.15
N TYR A 21 9.95 -15.68 -14.91
CA TYR A 21 9.60 -14.78 -13.80
C TYR A 21 9.63 -15.42 -12.41
N VAL A 22 9.59 -16.75 -12.33
CA VAL A 22 9.60 -17.46 -11.04
C VAL A 22 10.96 -17.35 -10.34
N HIS A 23 12.05 -17.28 -11.11
CA HIS A 23 13.40 -17.13 -10.56
C HIS A 23 13.62 -15.75 -9.95
N ASP A 24 13.12 -14.71 -10.60
CA ASP A 24 13.27 -13.34 -10.12
C ASP A 24 12.50 -13.10 -8.80
N ILE A 25 11.37 -13.79 -8.62
CA ILE A 25 10.59 -13.77 -7.37
C ILE A 25 11.30 -14.52 -6.23
N ALA A 26 12.04 -15.58 -6.54
CA ALA A 26 12.75 -16.38 -5.54
C ALA A 26 14.01 -15.71 -5.00
N ASP A 27 14.68 -14.90 -5.80
CA ASP A 27 15.96 -14.24 -5.48
C ASP A 27 15.77 -12.82 -4.94
N GLY A 28 14.62 -12.20 -5.14
CA GLY A 28 14.28 -10.88 -4.63
C GLY A 28 12.81 -10.57 -4.85
N PHE A 29 12.20 -9.91 -3.86
CA PHE A 29 10.82 -9.48 -3.98
C PHE A 29 10.73 -8.31 -4.97
N ASP A 30 10.04 -8.54 -6.10
CA ASP A 30 9.73 -7.49 -7.07
C ASP A 30 8.31 -6.93 -6.81
N PRO A 31 8.17 -5.65 -6.42
CA PRO A 31 6.87 -5.03 -6.19
C PRO A 31 5.94 -5.08 -7.41
N ASP A 32 6.47 -4.95 -8.61
CA ASP A 32 5.67 -4.97 -9.84
C ASP A 32 5.08 -6.37 -10.08
N MET A 33 5.85 -7.42 -9.78
CA MET A 33 5.36 -8.80 -9.85
C MET A 33 4.31 -9.10 -8.79
N PHE A 34 4.41 -8.50 -7.61
CA PHE A 34 3.39 -8.61 -6.57
C PHE A 34 2.10 -7.92 -6.99
N ILE A 35 2.18 -6.70 -7.50
CA ILE A 35 1.04 -5.94 -8.03
C ILE A 35 0.34 -6.74 -9.12
N TRP A 36 1.10 -7.27 -10.06
CA TRP A 36 0.59 -8.11 -11.12
C TRP A 36 -0.09 -9.39 -10.58
N ALA A 37 0.51 -10.04 -9.60
CA ALA A 37 -0.06 -11.25 -9.00
C ALA A 37 -1.39 -10.98 -8.30
N ILE A 38 -1.53 -9.86 -7.59
CA ILE A 38 -2.81 -9.44 -7.00
C ILE A 38 -3.88 -9.25 -8.08
N ASP A 39 -3.54 -8.58 -9.18
CA ASP A 39 -4.48 -8.33 -10.28
C ASP A 39 -4.87 -9.62 -11.01
N ALA A 40 -3.95 -10.57 -11.12
CA ALA A 40 -4.19 -11.87 -11.76
C ALA A 40 -4.96 -12.85 -10.86
N MET A 41 -4.88 -12.70 -9.54
CA MET A 41 -5.51 -13.57 -8.56
C MET A 41 -7.01 -13.39 -8.42
N GLY A 42 -7.76 -13.26 -9.46
CA GLY A 42 -9.21 -13.24 -9.34
C GLY A 42 -9.73 -14.41 -8.48
N GLN A 43 -10.27 -14.12 -7.33
CA GLN A 43 -11.14 -14.87 -6.41
C GLN A 43 -10.85 -16.38 -6.15
N GLY A 44 -10.67 -16.73 -4.88
CA GLY A 44 -10.71 -18.10 -4.37
C GLY A 44 -9.37 -18.68 -3.93
N HIS A 45 -8.34 -17.86 -3.77
CA HIS A 45 -7.02 -18.24 -3.27
C HIS A 45 -6.82 -17.88 -1.79
N ASP A 46 -5.77 -18.44 -1.19
CA ASP A 46 -5.38 -18.08 0.18
C ASP A 46 -5.11 -16.57 0.30
N PRO A 47 -5.41 -15.97 1.46
CA PRO A 47 -5.18 -14.55 1.68
C PRO A 47 -3.72 -14.16 1.44
N ILE A 48 -3.54 -13.01 0.79
CA ILE A 48 -2.23 -12.47 0.42
C ILE A 48 -1.69 -11.59 1.54
N ARG A 49 -0.43 -11.80 1.88
CA ARG A 49 0.29 -10.90 2.78
C ARG A 49 0.85 -9.73 1.99
N VAL A 50 0.35 -8.53 2.26
CA VAL A 50 0.82 -7.31 1.59
C VAL A 50 2.24 -7.00 2.05
N PRO A 51 3.22 -6.89 1.14
CA PRO A 51 4.57 -6.49 1.50
C PRO A 51 4.62 -5.04 1.98
N VAL A 52 5.47 -4.77 2.97
CA VAL A 52 5.60 -3.44 3.56
C VAL A 52 6.55 -2.59 2.73
N ASN A 53 6.07 -2.09 1.60
CA ASN A 53 6.74 -1.11 0.75
C ASN A 53 5.72 -0.15 0.13
N SER A 54 6.18 1.02 -0.32
CA SER A 54 5.32 2.07 -0.83
C SER A 54 4.52 1.66 -2.07
N ALA A 55 5.12 0.91 -3.00
CA ALA A 55 4.47 0.50 -4.25
C ALA A 55 3.31 -0.47 -4.00
N SER A 56 3.53 -1.52 -3.22
CA SER A 56 2.50 -2.50 -2.88
C SER A 56 1.39 -1.89 -2.04
N MET A 57 1.74 -1.05 -1.07
CA MET A 57 0.75 -0.38 -0.21
C MET A 57 -0.09 0.63 -1.00
N ASP A 58 0.51 1.42 -1.89
CA ASP A 58 -0.23 2.37 -2.75
C ASP A 58 -1.20 1.63 -3.68
N HIS A 59 -0.78 0.51 -4.26
CA HIS A 59 -1.64 -0.31 -5.10
C HIS A 59 -2.85 -0.86 -4.35
N VAL A 60 -2.63 -1.50 -3.20
CA VAL A 60 -3.71 -2.08 -2.39
C VAL A 60 -4.61 -0.99 -1.81
N PHE A 61 -4.06 0.13 -1.38
CA PHE A 61 -4.83 1.28 -0.91
C PHE A 61 -5.71 1.89 -2.03
N THR A 62 -5.17 2.02 -3.24
CA THR A 62 -5.94 2.49 -4.40
C THR A 62 -7.13 1.58 -4.69
N ARG A 63 -6.94 0.26 -4.66
CA ARG A 63 -8.04 -0.71 -4.78
C ARG A 63 -9.04 -0.57 -3.64
N PHE A 64 -8.59 -0.42 -2.40
CA PHE A 64 -9.45 -0.21 -1.24
C PHE A 64 -10.33 1.03 -1.40
N LYS A 65 -9.77 2.15 -1.86
CA LYS A 65 -10.55 3.35 -2.18
C LYS A 65 -11.62 3.10 -3.24
N MET A 66 -11.26 2.44 -4.33
CA MET A 66 -12.18 2.20 -5.44
C MET A 66 -13.26 1.18 -5.10
N GLU A 67 -12.91 0.11 -4.43
CA GLU A 67 -13.79 -1.05 -4.21
C GLU A 67 -14.63 -0.91 -2.93
N VAL A 68 -14.12 -0.25 -1.92
CA VAL A 68 -14.74 -0.19 -0.57
C VAL A 68 -15.25 1.19 -0.21
N LEU A 69 -14.38 2.20 -0.27
CA LEU A 69 -14.74 3.55 0.18
C LEU A 69 -15.65 4.27 -0.82
N GLY A 70 -15.46 4.03 -2.10
CA GLY A 70 -16.18 4.73 -3.15
C GLY A 70 -15.83 6.22 -3.19
N THR A 71 -16.60 6.99 -3.96
CA THR A 71 -16.45 8.44 -4.01
C THR A 71 -17.38 9.10 -2.98
N ASP A 72 -16.81 9.78 -2.01
CA ASP A 72 -17.45 10.70 -1.06
C ASP A 72 -18.48 10.13 -0.05
N ALA A 73 -18.77 8.82 -0.08
CA ALA A 73 -19.80 8.23 0.78
C ALA A 73 -19.42 8.19 2.28
N THR A 74 -18.15 8.11 2.60
CA THR A 74 -17.66 7.98 3.99
C THR A 74 -17.53 9.31 4.72
N GLY A 75 -17.40 10.42 3.99
CA GLY A 75 -17.06 11.73 4.55
C GLY A 75 -15.65 11.84 5.13
N LEU A 76 -14.83 10.83 4.95
CA LEU A 76 -13.44 10.81 5.41
C LEU A 76 -12.54 11.67 4.53
N LYS A 77 -11.57 12.33 5.16
CA LYS A 77 -10.45 12.95 4.46
C LYS A 77 -9.45 11.88 4.05
N ASN A 78 -8.68 12.14 3.01
CA ASN A 78 -7.69 11.23 2.47
C ASN A 78 -6.72 10.66 3.51
N LYS A 79 -6.26 11.51 4.45
CA LYS A 79 -5.43 11.10 5.59
C LYS A 79 -6.13 10.06 6.48
N ASP A 80 -7.41 10.26 6.75
CA ASP A 80 -8.19 9.35 7.60
C ASP A 80 -8.50 8.04 6.86
N GLU A 81 -8.64 8.08 5.53
CA GLU A 81 -8.79 6.88 4.69
C GLU A 81 -7.52 6.01 4.71
N ILE A 82 -6.35 6.63 4.60
CA ILE A 82 -5.05 5.93 4.69
C ILE A 82 -4.88 5.35 6.10
N LYS A 83 -5.21 6.12 7.13
CA LYS A 83 -5.16 5.65 8.51
C LYS A 83 -6.05 4.44 8.73
N LEU A 84 -7.30 4.50 8.27
CA LEU A 84 -8.23 3.37 8.34
C LEU A 84 -7.66 2.13 7.65
N PHE A 85 -7.13 2.28 6.45
CA PHE A 85 -6.50 1.19 5.71
C PHE A 85 -5.36 0.52 6.49
N ILE A 86 -4.48 1.32 7.08
CA ILE A 86 -3.34 0.83 7.87
C ILE A 86 -3.82 0.17 9.17
N ASP A 87 -4.79 0.75 9.87
CA ASP A 87 -5.34 0.21 11.12
C ASP A 87 -5.95 -1.18 10.88
N VAL A 88 -6.71 -1.36 9.80
CA VAL A 88 -7.24 -2.68 9.43
C VAL A 88 -6.11 -3.66 9.10
N LEU A 89 -5.14 -3.25 8.30
CA LEU A 89 -4.04 -4.12 7.90
C LEU A 89 -3.19 -4.57 9.11
N ARG A 90 -3.02 -3.71 10.10
CA ARG A 90 -2.37 -4.02 11.38
C ARG A 90 -3.17 -5.00 12.25
N GLY A 91 -4.45 -5.19 11.94
CA GLY A 91 -5.34 -6.01 12.74
C GLY A 91 -5.85 -5.30 14.00
N ASP A 92 -6.14 -4.00 13.90
CA ASP A 92 -6.70 -3.23 15.00
C ASP A 92 -8.10 -3.74 15.35
N GLU A 93 -8.28 -4.19 16.59
CA GLU A 93 -9.54 -4.74 17.10
C GLU A 93 -10.64 -3.68 17.23
N ASP A 94 -10.29 -2.40 17.22
CA ASP A 94 -11.23 -1.27 17.27
C ASP A 94 -11.87 -0.95 15.90
N VAL A 95 -11.51 -1.68 14.84
CA VAL A 95 -12.08 -1.53 13.50
C VAL A 95 -12.88 -2.77 13.13
N TYR A 96 -14.20 -2.64 13.13
CA TYR A 96 -15.11 -3.76 12.82
C TYR A 96 -16.47 -3.30 12.30
N PRO A 97 -17.19 -4.15 11.52
CA PRO A 97 -18.57 -3.88 11.13
C PRO A 97 -19.49 -3.79 12.34
N HIS A 98 -20.38 -2.79 12.36
CA HIS A 98 -21.29 -2.61 13.48
C HIS A 98 -22.31 -3.77 13.57
N PRO A 99 -22.45 -4.44 14.73
CA PRO A 99 -23.24 -5.68 14.83
C PRO A 99 -24.76 -5.50 14.60
N LYS A 100 -25.27 -4.26 14.70
CA LYS A 100 -26.71 -3.97 14.61
C LYS A 100 -27.07 -2.94 13.53
N LYS A 101 -26.10 -2.18 13.02
CA LYS A 101 -26.36 -1.15 12.01
C LYS A 101 -25.75 -1.60 10.67
N PRO A 102 -26.56 -1.85 9.64
CA PRO A 102 -26.03 -2.21 8.33
C PRO A 102 -25.22 -1.04 7.74
N ASN A 103 -24.26 -1.38 6.90
CA ASN A 103 -23.41 -0.40 6.23
C ASN A 103 -22.76 0.62 7.18
N THR A 104 -22.38 0.16 8.36
CA THR A 104 -21.73 0.98 9.39
C THR A 104 -20.48 0.26 9.89
N LEU A 105 -19.33 0.91 9.74
CA LEU A 105 -18.06 0.46 10.33
C LEU A 105 -17.80 1.24 11.62
N VAL A 106 -17.43 0.54 12.66
CA VAL A 106 -16.90 1.12 13.90
C VAL A 106 -15.41 1.32 13.75
N VAL A 107 -14.91 2.49 14.07
CA VAL A 107 -13.48 2.82 14.08
C VAL A 107 -13.18 3.54 15.40
N GLY A 108 -12.73 2.81 16.38
CA GLY A 108 -12.59 3.30 17.75
C GLY A 108 -13.92 3.76 18.30
N THR A 109 -14.05 5.06 18.55
CA THR A 109 -15.32 5.69 19.04
C THR A 109 -16.19 6.24 17.92
N ASN A 110 -15.72 6.21 16.66
CA ASN A 110 -16.42 6.80 15.52
C ASN A 110 -17.18 5.73 14.73
N HIS A 111 -18.22 6.18 14.03
CA HIS A 111 -18.97 5.36 13.11
C HIS A 111 -18.85 5.93 11.69
N ILE A 112 -18.53 5.08 10.73
CA ILE A 112 -18.37 5.45 9.33
C ILE A 112 -19.41 4.72 8.51
N THR A 113 -20.04 5.40 7.57
CA THR A 113 -20.96 4.79 6.61
C THR A 113 -20.17 4.27 5.42
N LEU A 114 -20.19 2.95 5.20
CA LEU A 114 -19.66 2.29 4.02
C LEU A 114 -20.36 0.94 3.82
N ASP A 115 -20.20 0.35 2.64
CA ASP A 115 -20.70 -0.99 2.36
C ASP A 115 -19.86 -2.03 3.11
N THR A 116 -20.38 -2.54 4.23
CA THR A 116 -19.68 -3.50 5.09
C THR A 116 -19.46 -4.86 4.42
N TYR A 117 -20.33 -5.25 3.49
CA TYR A 117 -20.12 -6.47 2.71
C TYR A 117 -18.91 -6.34 1.78
N ARG A 118 -18.79 -5.23 1.06
CA ARG A 118 -17.60 -4.95 0.23
C ARG A 118 -16.34 -4.84 1.07
N PHE A 119 -16.43 -4.23 2.23
CA PHE A 119 -15.32 -4.15 3.19
C PHE A 119 -14.83 -5.55 3.59
N GLU A 120 -15.73 -6.43 4.01
CA GLU A 120 -15.37 -7.79 4.38
C GLU A 120 -14.84 -8.61 3.21
N GLN A 121 -15.45 -8.49 2.02
CA GLN A 121 -15.00 -9.16 0.81
C GLN A 121 -13.61 -8.71 0.38
N PHE A 122 -13.33 -7.41 0.46
CA PHE A 122 -12.01 -6.87 0.13
C PHE A 122 -10.95 -7.43 1.07
N TRP A 123 -11.16 -7.33 2.39
CA TRP A 123 -10.16 -7.76 3.36
C TRP A 123 -10.02 -9.29 3.47
N SER A 124 -10.99 -10.05 3.02
CA SER A 124 -10.87 -11.51 2.93
C SER A 124 -9.77 -11.97 1.97
N GLN A 125 -9.35 -11.10 1.05
CA GLN A 125 -8.27 -11.36 0.09
C GLN A 125 -6.86 -11.19 0.70
N TYR A 126 -6.75 -10.56 1.86
CA TYR A 126 -5.48 -10.19 2.47
C TYR A 126 -5.29 -10.78 3.86
N VAL A 127 -4.03 -11.04 4.21
CA VAL A 127 -3.66 -11.38 5.58
C VAL A 127 -3.66 -10.10 6.40
N VAL A 128 -4.40 -10.09 7.49
CA VAL A 128 -4.57 -8.97 8.41
C VAL A 128 -3.96 -9.32 9.77
N GLY A 129 -3.18 -8.41 10.35
CA GLY A 129 -2.65 -8.54 11.70
C GLY A 129 -1.43 -9.47 11.86
N ASP A 130 -0.86 -9.97 10.78
CA ASP A 130 0.30 -10.87 10.81
C ASP A 130 1.60 -10.13 10.45
N TYR A 131 1.96 -9.13 11.25
CA TYR A 131 3.16 -8.32 11.05
C TYR A 131 4.04 -8.33 12.30
N THR A 132 5.37 -8.40 12.09
CA THR A 132 6.37 -8.26 13.15
C THR A 132 6.45 -6.81 13.63
N LEU A 133 7.04 -6.58 14.81
CA LEU A 133 7.24 -5.21 15.33
C LEU A 133 8.07 -4.33 14.39
N ALA A 134 9.06 -4.89 13.71
CA ALA A 134 9.85 -4.17 12.73
C ALA A 134 9.01 -3.76 11.50
N GLU A 135 8.17 -4.66 11.02
CA GLU A 135 7.25 -4.39 9.91
C GLU A 135 6.17 -3.38 10.28
N LEU A 136 5.65 -3.42 11.52
CA LEU A 136 4.69 -2.42 12.01
C LEU A 136 5.29 -1.02 12.04
N LYS A 137 6.58 -0.90 12.37
CA LYS A 137 7.30 0.37 12.29
C LYS A 137 7.41 0.85 10.83
N SER A 138 7.81 -0.04 9.93
CA SER A 138 7.90 0.27 8.51
C SER A 138 6.54 0.62 7.90
N LEU A 139 5.45 -0.02 8.35
CA LEU A 139 4.08 0.34 7.95
C LEU A 139 3.74 1.79 8.29
N THR A 140 4.15 2.27 9.46
CA THR A 140 3.93 3.66 9.87
C THR A 140 4.69 4.63 8.94
N GLU A 141 5.95 4.32 8.63
CA GLU A 141 6.76 5.14 7.71
C GLU A 141 6.19 5.17 6.28
N VAL A 142 5.70 4.03 5.80
CA VAL A 142 5.02 3.94 4.50
C VAL A 142 3.71 4.72 4.51
N ALA A 143 2.93 4.64 5.59
CA ALA A 143 1.70 5.42 5.74
C ALA A 143 1.95 6.92 5.65
N ASP A 144 2.97 7.42 6.35
CA ASP A 144 3.36 8.83 6.29
C ASP A 144 3.75 9.24 4.87
N THR A 145 4.50 8.41 4.16
CA THR A 145 4.87 8.63 2.75
C THR A 145 3.62 8.69 1.85
N LEU A 146 2.67 7.78 2.01
CA LEU A 146 1.42 7.78 1.23
C LEU A 146 0.58 9.04 1.50
N ILE A 147 0.51 9.48 2.76
CA ILE A 147 -0.19 10.71 3.13
C ILE A 147 0.45 11.91 2.44
N GLU A 148 1.77 12.06 2.53
CA GLU A 148 2.49 13.14 1.89
C GLU A 148 2.33 13.15 0.36
N GLU A 149 2.46 12.00 -0.29
CA GLU A 149 2.29 11.88 -1.74
C GLU A 149 0.87 12.23 -2.18
N THR A 150 -0.12 11.83 -1.39
CA THR A 150 -1.51 12.11 -1.71
C THR A 150 -1.84 13.58 -1.51
N ASP A 151 -1.37 14.19 -0.43
CA ASP A 151 -1.55 15.63 -0.20
C ASP A 151 -0.85 16.45 -1.30
N ARG A 152 0.35 16.04 -1.75
CA ARG A 152 1.05 16.65 -2.88
C ARG A 152 0.27 16.59 -4.18
N ARG A 153 -0.35 15.45 -4.50
CA ARG A 153 -1.20 15.29 -5.69
C ARG A 153 -2.41 16.23 -5.65
N PHE A 154 -2.98 16.46 -4.48
CA PHE A 154 -4.13 17.35 -4.29
C PHE A 154 -3.77 18.84 -4.40
N THR A 155 -2.64 19.24 -3.85
CA THR A 155 -2.18 20.65 -3.87
C THR A 155 -1.53 21.04 -5.19
N GLY A 156 -1.23 20.06 -6.05
CA GLY A 156 -0.49 20.30 -7.30
C GLY A 156 0.98 20.64 -7.06
N ASP A 157 1.46 20.47 -5.84
CA ASP A 157 2.85 20.71 -5.47
C ASP A 157 3.73 19.54 -5.93
N PHE A 158 4.32 19.70 -7.10
CA PHE A 158 5.35 18.77 -7.58
C PHE A 158 6.69 19.11 -6.93
N TRP A 159 6.91 18.57 -5.74
CA TRP A 159 8.22 18.66 -5.09
C TRP A 159 9.15 17.61 -5.67
N THR A 160 10.33 18.04 -6.08
CA THR A 160 11.38 17.08 -6.42
C THR A 160 11.79 16.34 -5.14
N PRO A 161 11.74 14.98 -5.12
CA PRO A 161 12.17 14.24 -3.92
C PRO A 161 13.58 14.63 -3.49
N PRO A 162 13.85 14.76 -2.17
CA PRO A 162 15.15 15.20 -1.65
C PRO A 162 16.34 14.48 -2.28
N ARG A 163 16.24 13.16 -2.47
CA ARG A 163 17.27 12.34 -3.14
C ARG A 163 17.70 12.84 -4.53
N TRP A 164 16.76 13.43 -5.27
CA TRP A 164 17.05 13.99 -6.59
C TRP A 164 17.64 15.38 -6.51
N VAL A 165 17.24 16.14 -5.48
CA VAL A 165 17.85 17.44 -5.17
C VAL A 165 19.31 17.24 -4.74
N ASP A 166 19.57 16.28 -3.85
CA ASP A 166 20.93 15.96 -3.40
C ASP A 166 21.79 15.52 -4.58
N LYS A 167 21.26 14.64 -5.43
CA LYS A 167 21.97 14.18 -6.62
C LYS A 167 22.22 15.29 -7.65
N ALA A 168 21.30 16.21 -7.80
CA ALA A 168 21.50 17.39 -8.63
C ALA A 168 22.59 18.30 -8.04
N HIS A 169 22.64 18.46 -6.72
CA HIS A 169 23.70 19.21 -6.05
C HIS A 169 25.07 18.54 -6.25
N GLU A 170 25.18 17.22 -6.12
CA GLU A 170 26.42 16.47 -6.43
C GLU A 170 26.92 16.75 -7.86
N TYR A 171 26.04 16.69 -8.85
CA TYR A 171 26.41 16.99 -10.24
C TYR A 171 26.84 18.44 -10.44
N ILE A 172 26.23 19.38 -9.73
CA ILE A 172 26.59 20.80 -9.79
C ILE A 172 27.95 21.03 -9.15
N GLU A 173 28.20 20.41 -7.99
CA GLU A 173 29.49 20.47 -7.28
C GLU A 173 30.61 19.87 -8.11
N ASP A 174 30.38 18.73 -8.76
CA ASP A 174 31.33 18.10 -9.68
C ASP A 174 31.66 19.00 -10.89
N ALA A 175 30.69 19.73 -11.39
CA ALA A 175 30.86 20.58 -12.58
C ALA A 175 31.44 21.96 -12.27
N LEU A 176 31.07 22.56 -11.15
CA LEU A 176 31.37 23.95 -10.79
C LEU A 176 32.32 24.14 -9.62
N GLY A 177 32.60 23.06 -8.85
CA GLY A 177 33.39 23.08 -7.63
C GLY A 177 32.54 23.30 -6.38
N GLU A 178 33.11 22.94 -5.19
CA GLU A 178 32.40 22.94 -3.91
C GLU A 178 31.86 24.34 -3.47
N ASP A 179 32.45 25.39 -3.98
CA ASP A 179 32.11 26.78 -3.68
C ASP A 179 31.05 27.39 -4.62
N TRP A 180 30.36 26.58 -5.42
CA TRP A 180 29.37 27.06 -6.37
C TRP A 180 28.22 27.84 -5.72
N LYS A 181 27.80 27.47 -4.49
CA LYS A 181 26.73 28.14 -3.74
C LYS A 181 27.06 29.58 -3.35
N ASP A 182 28.36 29.89 -3.23
CA ASP A 182 28.83 31.23 -2.86
C ASP A 182 29.04 32.12 -4.08
N ARG A 183 29.01 31.58 -5.30
CA ARG A 183 29.24 32.29 -6.55
C ARG A 183 27.97 32.66 -7.31
N TYR A 184 26.88 31.97 -7.02
CA TYR A 184 25.59 32.10 -7.72
C TYR A 184 24.44 32.17 -6.71
#